data_422d926a92e65b297ad0f511d03a3936
#
_entry.id   422d926a92e65b297ad0f511d03a3936
#
_cell.length_a   1.000
_cell.length_b   1.000
_cell.length_c   1.000
_cell.angle_alpha   90.00
_cell.angle_beta   90.00
_cell.angle_gamma   90.00
#
_symmetry.space_group_name_H-M   'P 1'
#
loop_
_entity.id
_entity.type
_entity.pdbx_description
1 polymer ?
#
loop_
_entity_poly.entity_id
_entity_poly.type
_entity_poly.pdbx_seq_one_letter_code
_entity_poly.pdbx_strand_id
1 'polypeptide(L)'
;VENQRISNRIIAQAAVPFVRPRTITGVGECFRPNTRLYAFFDGTDVSSFITPSSTSYTTDASATEGGALVTDIQGKVEFSFRIPEYRFAGQANIPKFKTGDVDFRLTSSSTNVKIPAPSTVGQVNYVAKGIVNTTQQTIEATRNATVVQETVTQTQSVTNSSTQLTRIDPLAQTFLISEKGG
;
A
#
# COMPACT_ATOMS: atom_id res chain seq x y z
N VAL A 1 8.21 8.84 45.64
CA VAL A 1 8.58 8.16 44.37
C VAL A 1 7.28 7.76 43.70
N GLU A 2 6.95 8.42 42.62
CA GLU A 2 5.80 8.04 41.79
C GLU A 2 6.19 6.86 40.90
N ASN A 3 5.59 5.71 41.15
CA ASN A 3 5.66 4.59 40.21
C ASN A 3 4.48 4.70 39.26
N GLN A 4 4.75 5.18 38.05
CA GLN A 4 3.79 5.12 36.95
C GLN A 4 3.95 3.79 36.23
N ARG A 5 2.90 3.01 36.21
CA ARG A 5 2.84 1.80 35.38
C ARG A 5 2.03 2.08 34.12
N ILE A 6 2.72 2.07 32.99
CA ILE A 6 2.09 2.20 31.69
C ILE A 6 1.91 0.79 31.14
N SER A 7 0.69 0.36 30.93
CA SER A 7 0.40 -0.89 30.24
C SER A 7 -0.36 -0.63 28.94
N ASN A 8 0.12 -1.20 27.86
CA ASN A 8 -0.58 -1.20 26.60
C ASN A 8 -1.36 -2.52 26.47
N ARG A 9 -2.67 -2.43 26.40
CA ARG A 9 -3.53 -3.59 26.20
C ARG A 9 -4.17 -3.52 24.83
N ILE A 10 -4.06 -4.61 24.06
CA ILE A 10 -4.86 -4.78 22.85
C ILE A 10 -6.29 -5.04 23.27
N ILE A 11 -7.20 -4.12 22.97
CA ILE A 11 -8.63 -4.22 23.32
C ILE A 11 -9.49 -4.75 22.20
N ALA A 12 -9.00 -4.64 20.96
CA ALA A 12 -9.68 -5.21 19.79
C ALA A 12 -8.66 -5.61 18.73
N GLN A 13 -8.94 -6.72 18.09
CA GLN A 13 -8.20 -7.18 16.92
C GLN A 13 -9.23 -7.48 15.83
N ALA A 14 -9.12 -6.77 14.71
CA ALA A 14 -10.01 -6.96 13.57
C ALA A 14 -9.22 -7.48 12.36
N ALA A 15 -9.73 -8.53 11.73
CA ALA A 15 -9.20 -8.99 10.46
C ALA A 15 -9.74 -8.11 9.33
N VAL A 16 -8.85 -7.57 8.51
CA VAL A 16 -9.20 -6.87 7.27
C VAL A 16 -8.90 -7.80 6.11
N PRO A 17 -9.94 -8.39 5.49
CA PRO A 17 -9.74 -9.43 4.48
C PRO A 17 -9.28 -8.90 3.13
N PHE A 18 -9.36 -7.60 2.89
CA PHE A 18 -9.07 -6.98 1.60
C PHE A 18 -8.11 -5.80 1.73
N VAL A 19 -7.29 -5.64 0.69
CA VAL A 19 -6.34 -4.52 0.59
C VAL A 19 -7.11 -3.20 0.58
N ARG A 20 -6.65 -2.24 1.37
CA ARG A 20 -7.27 -0.91 1.42
C ARG A 20 -6.90 -0.11 0.18
N PRO A 21 -7.83 0.73 -0.33
CA PRO A 21 -7.54 1.62 -1.43
C PRO A 21 -6.46 2.63 -1.04
N ARG A 22 -5.46 2.78 -1.89
CA ARG A 22 -4.36 3.72 -1.71
C ARG A 22 -3.63 3.93 -3.03
N THR A 23 -2.89 5.01 -3.14
CA THR A 23 -2.01 5.25 -4.29
C THR A 23 -0.57 4.95 -3.88
N ILE A 24 0.09 4.16 -4.69
CA ILE A 24 1.48 3.73 -4.53
C ILE A 24 2.26 4.26 -5.71
N THR A 25 3.43 4.87 -5.48
CA THR A 25 4.34 5.27 -6.56
C THR A 25 5.39 4.20 -6.77
N GLY A 26 5.72 3.92 -8.01
CA GLY A 26 6.69 2.90 -8.38
C GLY A 26 7.71 3.42 -9.38
N VAL A 27 8.93 2.91 -9.23
CA VAL A 27 10.04 3.09 -10.18
C VAL A 27 10.52 1.73 -10.60
N GLY A 28 10.57 1.47 -11.89
CA GLY A 28 11.14 0.26 -12.46
C GLY A 28 12.35 0.59 -13.32
N GLU A 29 13.38 -0.23 -13.24
CA GLU A 29 14.62 -0.04 -13.96
C GLU A 29 15.05 -1.35 -14.63
N CYS A 30 15.98 -1.26 -15.58
CA CYS A 30 16.50 -2.41 -16.31
C CYS A 30 15.48 -3.14 -17.19
N PHE A 31 14.39 -2.49 -17.56
CA PHE A 31 13.49 -3.00 -18.57
C PHE A 31 14.05 -2.83 -19.99
N ARG A 32 13.44 -3.49 -20.94
CA ARG A 32 13.74 -3.23 -22.33
C ARG A 32 13.33 -1.79 -22.69
N PRO A 33 14.20 -0.98 -23.31
CA PRO A 33 13.89 0.39 -23.71
C PRO A 33 12.71 0.49 -24.67
N ASN A 34 11.98 1.61 -24.59
CA ASN A 34 10.85 1.95 -25.48
C ASN A 34 9.82 0.80 -25.60
N THR A 35 9.56 0.13 -24.49
CA THR A 35 8.69 -1.04 -24.47
C THR A 35 7.42 -0.75 -23.68
N ARG A 36 6.26 -1.09 -24.27
CA ARG A 36 4.96 -1.05 -23.59
C ARG A 36 4.94 -2.05 -22.44
N LEU A 37 4.50 -1.60 -21.26
CA LEU A 37 4.32 -2.42 -20.08
C LEU A 37 2.84 -2.51 -19.70
N TYR A 38 2.46 -3.66 -19.19
CA TYR A 38 1.16 -3.97 -18.60
C TYR A 38 1.35 -4.33 -17.16
N ALA A 39 0.47 -3.86 -16.30
CA ALA A 39 0.54 -4.06 -14.87
C ALA A 39 -0.46 -5.11 -14.41
N PHE A 40 0.01 -6.03 -13.60
CA PHE A 40 -0.80 -7.07 -12.96
C PHE A 40 -0.60 -7.05 -11.45
N PHE A 41 -1.69 -7.11 -10.72
CA PHE A 41 -1.69 -7.22 -9.27
C PHE A 41 -2.51 -8.44 -8.88
N ASP A 42 -1.90 -9.36 -8.14
CA ASP A 42 -2.49 -10.68 -7.84
C ASP A 42 -2.98 -11.41 -9.11
N GLY A 43 -2.21 -11.31 -10.19
CA GLY A 43 -2.56 -11.90 -11.48
C GLY A 43 -3.66 -11.18 -12.26
N THR A 44 -4.30 -10.18 -11.68
CA THR A 44 -5.36 -9.39 -12.32
C THR A 44 -4.77 -8.18 -13.03
N ASP A 45 -5.23 -7.90 -14.25
CA ASP A 45 -4.82 -6.71 -15.00
C ASP A 45 -5.31 -5.43 -14.27
N VAL A 46 -4.35 -4.59 -13.90
CA VAL A 46 -4.59 -3.30 -13.23
C VAL A 46 -4.06 -2.12 -14.06
N SER A 47 -3.76 -2.34 -15.34
CA SER A 47 -3.21 -1.29 -16.21
C SER A 47 -4.10 -0.05 -16.28
N SER A 48 -5.43 -0.21 -16.13
CA SER A 48 -6.40 0.91 -16.09
C SER A 48 -6.30 1.77 -14.82
N PHE A 49 -5.59 1.32 -13.79
CA PHE A 49 -5.37 2.04 -12.52
C PHE A 49 -3.93 2.53 -12.37
N ILE A 50 -3.14 2.45 -13.44
CA ILE A 50 -1.77 2.96 -13.50
C ILE A 50 -1.78 4.35 -14.14
N THR A 51 -1.03 5.26 -13.55
CA THR A 51 -0.79 6.60 -14.12
C THR A 51 0.71 6.75 -14.34
N PRO A 52 1.19 6.95 -15.57
CA PRO A 52 2.58 7.32 -15.81
C PRO A 52 2.93 8.61 -15.08
N SER A 53 4.14 8.72 -14.50
CA SER A 53 4.52 9.91 -13.71
C SER A 53 4.73 11.16 -14.59
N SER A 54 5.04 10.95 -15.85
CA SER A 54 5.22 12.00 -16.84
C SER A 54 4.97 11.51 -18.25
N THR A 55 4.95 12.42 -19.23
CA THR A 55 4.86 12.11 -20.65
C THR A 55 6.06 11.33 -21.20
N SER A 56 7.16 11.28 -20.45
CA SER A 56 8.33 10.45 -20.81
C SER A 56 8.07 8.95 -20.69
N TYR A 57 7.06 8.57 -19.94
CA TYR A 57 6.71 7.17 -19.66
C TYR A 57 5.38 6.76 -20.26
N THR A 58 4.92 7.49 -21.28
CA THR A 58 3.71 7.16 -22.02
C THR A 58 3.84 7.52 -23.50
N THR A 59 3.09 6.83 -24.34
CA THR A 59 2.92 7.20 -25.76
C THR A 59 1.73 8.14 -25.96
N ASP A 60 0.94 8.37 -24.90
CA ASP A 60 -0.22 9.24 -24.97
C ASP A 60 0.20 10.72 -24.89
N ALA A 61 -0.66 11.62 -25.34
CA ALA A 61 -0.40 13.05 -25.30
C ALA A 61 -0.26 13.62 -23.88
N SER A 62 -0.79 12.91 -22.89
CA SER A 62 -0.73 13.27 -21.47
C SER A 62 -0.62 12.05 -20.57
N ALA A 63 0.04 12.21 -19.44
CA ALA A 63 0.16 11.17 -18.42
C ALA A 63 -1.12 11.13 -17.59
N THR A 64 -2.07 10.27 -17.98
CA THR A 64 -3.36 10.09 -17.30
C THR A 64 -3.51 8.67 -16.78
N GLU A 65 -4.43 8.48 -15.82
CA GLU A 65 -4.76 7.16 -15.30
C GLU A 65 -5.32 6.27 -16.42
N GLY A 66 -4.81 5.04 -16.51
CA GLY A 66 -5.14 4.08 -17.55
C GLY A 66 -4.39 4.31 -18.87
N GLY A 67 -3.55 5.32 -18.94
CA GLY A 67 -2.72 5.61 -20.10
C GLY A 67 -1.67 4.54 -20.38
N ALA A 68 -1.12 4.60 -21.60
CA ALA A 68 -0.09 3.67 -22.03
C ALA A 68 1.18 3.83 -21.18
N LEU A 69 1.56 2.81 -20.43
CA LEU A 69 2.83 2.81 -19.70
C LEU A 69 3.96 2.29 -20.58
N VAL A 70 4.99 3.08 -20.79
CA VAL A 70 6.13 2.76 -21.66
C VAL A 70 7.44 3.11 -20.96
N THR A 71 8.45 2.29 -21.14
CA THR A 71 9.79 2.57 -20.66
C THR A 71 10.49 3.62 -21.51
N ASP A 72 11.36 4.41 -20.90
CA ASP A 72 12.21 5.35 -21.63
C ASP A 72 13.34 4.65 -22.40
N ILE A 73 14.21 5.44 -23.02
CA ILE A 73 15.36 4.95 -23.80
C ILE A 73 16.40 4.22 -22.93
N GLN A 74 16.34 4.38 -21.62
CA GLN A 74 17.25 3.74 -20.66
C GLN A 74 16.63 2.49 -20.02
N GLY A 75 15.37 2.19 -20.35
CA GLY A 75 14.64 1.08 -19.74
C GLY A 75 14.12 1.39 -18.34
N LYS A 76 13.96 2.67 -18.02
CA LYS A 76 13.36 3.14 -16.77
C LYS A 76 11.88 3.44 -16.98
N VAL A 77 11.08 3.28 -15.95
CA VAL A 77 9.67 3.66 -15.90
C VAL A 77 9.32 4.19 -14.52
N GLU A 78 8.55 5.25 -14.47
CA GLU A 78 8.00 5.79 -13.24
C GLU A 78 6.48 5.93 -13.37
N PHE A 79 5.77 5.50 -12.35
CA PHE A 79 4.30 5.46 -12.37
C PHE A 79 3.72 5.57 -10.97
N SER A 80 2.43 5.84 -10.91
CA SER A 80 1.62 5.62 -9.71
C SER A 80 0.55 4.56 -9.97
N PHE A 81 0.34 3.69 -9.01
CA PHE A 81 -0.70 2.68 -9.01
C PHE A 81 -1.74 3.01 -7.96
N ARG A 82 -2.96 3.24 -8.39
CA ARG A 82 -4.10 3.45 -7.50
C ARG A 82 -4.80 2.12 -7.26
N ILE A 83 -4.64 1.56 -6.05
CA ILE A 83 -5.42 0.39 -5.64
C ILE A 83 -6.89 0.81 -5.60
N PRO A 84 -7.77 0.18 -6.41
CA PRO A 84 -9.15 0.60 -6.53
C PRO A 84 -9.94 0.35 -5.26
N GLU A 85 -10.89 1.23 -4.97
CA GLU A 85 -11.80 1.09 -3.86
C GLU A 85 -13.04 0.27 -4.26
N TYR A 86 -13.21 -0.85 -3.61
CA TYR A 86 -14.41 -1.66 -3.73
C TYR A 86 -15.38 -1.29 -2.60
N ARG A 87 -16.44 -0.57 -2.89
CA ARG A 87 -17.37 -0.05 -1.87
C ARG A 87 -18.59 -0.96 -1.64
N PHE A 88 -19.12 -1.61 -2.66
CA PHE A 88 -20.32 -2.44 -2.55
C PHE A 88 -20.37 -3.54 -3.61
N ALA A 89 -21.09 -4.60 -3.28
CA ALA A 89 -21.34 -5.68 -4.21
C ALA A 89 -22.14 -5.18 -5.43
N GLY A 90 -21.67 -5.49 -6.63
CA GLY A 90 -22.28 -5.03 -7.88
C GLY A 90 -21.50 -3.96 -8.63
N GLN A 91 -20.38 -3.46 -8.11
CA GLN A 91 -19.43 -2.69 -8.90
C GLN A 91 -18.78 -3.63 -9.92
N ALA A 92 -19.34 -3.67 -11.12
CA ALA A 92 -18.74 -4.40 -12.23
C ALA A 92 -17.37 -3.79 -12.56
N ASN A 93 -16.38 -4.64 -12.86
CA ASN A 93 -15.03 -4.27 -13.32
C ASN A 93 -14.09 -3.60 -12.28
N ILE A 94 -14.44 -3.57 -11.00
CA ILE A 94 -13.49 -3.15 -9.96
C ILE A 94 -12.92 -4.39 -9.27
N PRO A 95 -11.62 -4.68 -9.45
CA PRO A 95 -11.01 -5.84 -8.83
C PRO A 95 -10.90 -5.65 -7.32
N LYS A 96 -11.02 -6.75 -6.59
CA LYS A 96 -10.92 -6.83 -5.14
C LYS A 96 -9.77 -7.73 -4.76
N PHE A 97 -8.80 -7.19 -4.03
CA PHE A 97 -7.59 -7.91 -3.68
C PHE A 97 -7.63 -8.35 -2.22
N LYS A 98 -7.25 -9.60 -1.96
CA LYS A 98 -7.13 -10.14 -0.61
C LYS A 98 -5.87 -9.60 0.06
N THR A 99 -5.91 -9.47 1.39
CA THR A 99 -4.72 -9.18 2.19
C THR A 99 -3.81 -10.40 2.24
N GLY A 100 -2.53 -10.16 2.43
CA GLY A 100 -1.47 -11.16 2.43
C GLY A 100 -0.33 -10.74 1.51
N ASP A 101 0.41 -11.72 1.03
CA ASP A 101 1.48 -11.50 0.06
C ASP A 101 0.87 -11.45 -1.34
N VAL A 102 0.99 -10.31 -1.99
CA VAL A 102 0.41 -10.03 -3.30
C VAL A 102 1.50 -9.63 -4.27
N ASP A 103 1.56 -10.30 -5.40
CA ASP A 103 2.53 -9.99 -6.45
C ASP A 103 2.06 -8.79 -7.28
N PHE A 104 2.92 -7.78 -7.38
CA PHE A 104 2.82 -6.74 -8.39
C PHE A 104 3.82 -7.04 -9.51
N ARG A 105 3.33 -7.11 -10.73
CA ARG A 105 4.13 -7.49 -11.90
C ARG A 105 3.94 -6.50 -13.03
N LEU A 106 5.05 -6.01 -13.59
CA LEU A 106 5.10 -5.29 -14.86
C LEU A 106 5.68 -6.19 -15.93
N THR A 107 5.03 -6.29 -17.06
CA THR A 107 5.46 -7.18 -18.14
C THR A 107 5.12 -6.57 -19.50
N SER A 108 5.88 -6.92 -20.52
CA SER A 108 5.56 -6.60 -21.92
C SER A 108 4.42 -7.45 -22.50
N SER A 109 3.98 -8.49 -21.78
CA SER A 109 2.84 -9.33 -22.17
C SER A 109 1.52 -8.73 -21.73
N SER A 110 0.61 -8.47 -22.65
CA SER A 110 -0.73 -7.96 -22.35
C SER A 110 -1.64 -8.98 -21.68
N THR A 111 -1.28 -10.26 -21.70
CA THR A 111 -2.06 -11.36 -21.15
C THR A 111 -1.36 -12.03 -19.96
N ASN A 112 -0.32 -11.42 -19.41
CA ASN A 112 0.47 -11.94 -18.30
C ASN A 112 1.08 -13.34 -18.56
N VAL A 113 1.38 -13.65 -19.80
CA VAL A 113 1.97 -14.95 -20.15
C VAL A 113 3.37 -15.06 -19.56
N LYS A 114 3.66 -16.21 -18.96
CA LYS A 114 4.98 -16.54 -18.41
C LYS A 114 5.80 -17.41 -19.35
N ILE A 115 5.14 -18.18 -20.19
CA ILE A 115 5.74 -19.11 -21.17
C ILE A 115 5.00 -18.95 -22.52
N PRO A 116 5.67 -18.55 -23.61
CA PRO A 116 7.07 -18.13 -23.68
C PRO A 116 7.36 -16.88 -22.84
N ALA A 117 8.60 -16.73 -22.38
CA ALA A 117 8.98 -15.60 -21.56
C ALA A 117 8.72 -14.26 -22.29
N PRO A 118 8.15 -13.25 -21.60
CA PRO A 118 7.97 -11.92 -22.18
C PRO A 118 9.33 -11.26 -22.45
N SER A 119 9.38 -10.27 -23.33
CA SER A 119 10.64 -9.60 -23.69
C SER A 119 11.27 -8.86 -22.51
N THR A 120 10.45 -8.43 -21.57
CA THR A 120 10.89 -7.83 -20.32
C THR A 120 9.81 -8.00 -19.23
N VAL A 121 10.24 -8.18 -18.00
CA VAL A 121 9.36 -8.36 -16.85
C VAL A 121 10.05 -7.92 -15.56
N GLY A 122 9.30 -7.28 -14.68
CA GLY A 122 9.69 -6.99 -13.32
C GLY A 122 8.57 -7.41 -12.37
N GLN A 123 8.93 -7.94 -11.21
CA GLN A 123 7.98 -8.42 -10.21
C GLN A 123 8.44 -8.03 -8.82
N VAL A 124 7.48 -7.64 -7.98
CA VAL A 124 7.72 -7.30 -6.59
C VAL A 124 6.60 -7.85 -5.73
N ASN A 125 6.93 -8.31 -4.54
CA ASN A 125 5.95 -8.78 -3.57
C ASN A 125 5.46 -7.60 -2.73
N TYR A 126 4.15 -7.40 -2.71
CA TYR A 126 3.45 -6.42 -1.87
C TYR A 126 2.81 -7.14 -0.69
N VAL A 127 3.26 -6.80 0.53
CA VAL A 127 2.72 -7.40 1.75
C VAL A 127 1.60 -6.52 2.32
N ALA A 128 0.36 -6.94 2.12
CA ALA A 128 -0.81 -6.28 2.69
C ALA A 128 -1.19 -6.90 4.03
N LYS A 129 -1.00 -6.17 5.13
CA LYS A 129 -1.38 -6.66 6.46
C LYS A 129 -2.90 -6.70 6.63
N GLY A 130 -3.42 -7.86 7.02
CA GLY A 130 -4.85 -8.09 7.23
C GLY A 130 -5.34 -7.95 8.67
N ILE A 131 -4.50 -7.43 9.60
CA ILE A 131 -4.84 -7.34 11.02
C ILE A 131 -4.70 -5.90 11.47
N VAL A 132 -5.76 -5.36 12.07
CA VAL A 132 -5.77 -4.06 12.75
C VAL A 132 -5.89 -4.31 14.24
N ASN A 133 -4.91 -3.86 15.01
CA ASN A 133 -4.91 -3.91 16.46
C ASN A 133 -5.33 -2.55 17.01
N THR A 134 -6.37 -2.53 17.81
CA THR A 134 -6.72 -1.35 18.59
C THR A 134 -6.12 -1.51 19.99
N THR A 135 -5.26 -0.59 20.38
CA THR A 135 -4.60 -0.61 21.68
C THR A 135 -5.15 0.47 22.57
N GLN A 136 -5.37 0.13 23.83
CA GLN A 136 -5.70 1.09 24.88
C GLN A 136 -4.47 1.27 25.77
N GLN A 137 -4.05 2.50 25.96
CA GLN A 137 -3.05 2.85 26.97
C GLN A 137 -3.76 3.19 28.28
N THR A 138 -3.46 2.44 29.32
CA THR A 138 -3.92 2.73 30.67
C THR A 138 -2.72 3.19 31.49
N ILE A 139 -2.79 4.41 32.00
CA ILE A 139 -1.80 4.94 32.94
C ILE A 139 -2.37 4.74 34.34
N GLU A 140 -1.80 3.82 35.11
CA GLU A 140 -2.11 3.66 36.53
C GLU A 140 -1.07 4.42 37.33
N ALA A 141 -1.50 5.49 37.98
CA ALA A 141 -0.69 6.20 38.96
C ALA A 141 -1.08 5.71 40.34
N THR A 142 -0.17 5.01 41.03
CA THR A 142 -0.33 4.68 42.45
C THR A 142 0.33 5.77 43.27
N ARG A 143 -0.47 6.65 43.89
CA ARG A 143 -0.01 7.54 44.94
C ARG A 143 -0.17 6.86 46.31
N ASN A 144 0.89 6.81 47.10
CA ASN A 144 0.76 6.58 48.52
C ASN A 144 -0.06 7.71 49.12
N ALA A 145 -1.08 7.32 49.91
CA ALA A 145 -2.13 8.19 50.38
C ALA A 145 -1.61 9.42 51.15
N THR A 146 -1.63 10.55 50.46
CA THR A 146 -1.90 11.84 51.10
C THR A 146 -3.19 12.32 50.48
N VAL A 147 -4.22 12.47 51.26
CA VAL A 147 -5.56 12.84 50.84
C VAL A 147 -5.54 14.24 50.23
N VAL A 148 -5.49 14.30 48.92
CA VAL A 148 -5.97 15.44 48.14
C VAL A 148 -6.81 14.85 47.04
N GLN A 149 -8.12 15.07 47.09
CA GLN A 149 -9.02 14.75 46.00
C GLN A 149 -8.67 15.64 44.82
N GLU A 150 -7.83 15.17 43.95
CA GLU A 150 -7.76 15.70 42.57
C GLU A 150 -8.51 14.74 41.68
N THR A 151 -9.54 15.23 41.07
CA THR A 151 -10.29 14.54 40.04
C THR A 151 -9.38 14.43 38.81
N VAL A 152 -8.69 13.32 38.67
CA VAL A 152 -7.93 13.04 37.45
C VAL A 152 -8.94 12.72 36.39
N THR A 153 -9.19 13.67 35.52
CA THR A 153 -9.93 13.41 34.26
C THR A 153 -9.04 12.56 33.40
N GLN A 154 -9.29 11.27 33.38
CA GLN A 154 -8.60 10.38 32.41
C GLN A 154 -9.04 10.74 31.01
N THR A 155 -8.17 11.41 30.29
CA THR A 155 -8.35 11.56 28.84
C THR A 155 -7.92 10.24 28.23
N GLN A 156 -8.88 9.40 27.90
CA GLN A 156 -8.62 8.21 27.09
C GLN A 156 -8.28 8.66 25.68
N SER A 157 -7.01 8.70 25.34
CA SER A 157 -6.62 8.83 23.95
C SER A 157 -6.69 7.46 23.29
N VAL A 158 -7.77 7.22 22.58
CA VAL A 158 -7.84 6.09 21.65
C VAL A 158 -6.95 6.44 20.48
N THR A 159 -5.71 6.00 20.52
CA THR A 159 -4.82 6.13 19.38
C THR A 159 -5.21 5.04 18.40
N ASN A 160 -5.99 5.39 17.39
CA ASN A 160 -6.20 4.53 16.25
C ASN A 160 -4.85 4.30 15.59
N SER A 161 -4.30 3.11 15.74
CA SER A 161 -3.01 2.71 15.15
C SER A 161 -3.05 2.56 13.62
N SER A 162 -4.05 3.16 12.96
CA SER A 162 -4.11 3.23 11.49
C SER A 162 -2.88 3.92 10.87
N THR A 163 -2.18 4.74 11.65
CA THR A 163 -0.96 5.42 11.22
C THR A 163 0.28 4.52 11.22
N GLN A 164 0.28 3.38 11.92
CA GLN A 164 1.42 2.46 11.89
C GLN A 164 1.40 1.49 10.71
N LEU A 165 0.26 1.32 10.05
CA LEU A 165 0.16 0.51 8.83
C LEU A 165 0.87 1.14 7.62
N THR A 166 1.09 2.45 7.66
CA THR A 166 1.81 3.19 6.61
C THR A 166 3.33 3.06 6.70
N ARG A 167 3.87 2.61 7.83
CA ARG A 167 5.32 2.59 8.07
C ARG A 167 6.06 1.34 7.62
N ILE A 168 5.35 0.30 7.24
CA ILE A 168 5.97 -0.96 6.83
C ILE A 168 5.32 -1.40 5.53
N ASP A 169 5.63 -0.67 4.49
CA ASP A 169 5.61 -1.19 3.13
C ASP A 169 7.07 -1.43 2.75
N PRO A 170 7.61 -2.61 3.01
CA PRO A 170 8.89 -2.97 2.44
C PRO A 170 8.66 -3.19 0.96
N LEU A 171 8.83 -2.15 0.19
CA LEU A 171 8.80 -2.27 -1.23
C LEU A 171 10.13 -2.73 -1.70
N ALA A 172 10.03 -3.83 -2.24
CA ALA A 172 10.99 -4.75 -2.71
C ALA A 172 12.03 -4.18 -3.66
N GLN A 173 13.08 -4.86 -3.69
CA GLN A 173 14.40 -4.67 -4.24
C GLN A 173 14.50 -4.31 -5.73
N THR A 174 13.42 -4.39 -6.51
CA THR A 174 13.41 -4.08 -7.95
C THR A 174 12.56 -2.87 -8.30
N PHE A 175 11.69 -2.43 -7.39
CA PHE A 175 10.87 -1.22 -7.50
C PHE A 175 11.00 -0.41 -6.23
N LEU A 176 11.41 0.84 -6.36
CA LEU A 176 11.26 1.79 -5.27
C LEU A 176 9.82 2.30 -5.32
N ILE A 177 8.99 1.86 -4.40
CA ILE A 177 7.64 2.38 -4.24
C ILE A 177 7.62 3.30 -3.03
N SER A 178 7.35 4.58 -3.22
CA SER A 178 7.17 5.54 -2.13
C SER A 178 5.71 5.95 -2.01
N GLU A 179 5.21 6.05 -0.81
CA GLU A 179 3.92 6.67 -0.57
C GLU A 179 4.04 8.18 -0.74
N LYS A 180 3.16 8.73 -1.56
CA LYS A 180 2.97 10.18 -1.61
C LYS A 180 2.08 10.52 -0.42
N GLY A 181 2.70 11.05 0.65
CA GLY A 181 1.95 11.62 1.75
C GLY A 181 1.05 12.73 1.23
N GLY A 182 -0.22 12.64 1.54
CA GLY A 182 -1.17 13.71 1.35
C GLY A 182 -1.17 14.65 2.56
#